data_01cbdd941e317edef34a301ba62af984
#
_entry.id   01cbdd941e317edef34a301ba62af984
#
_cell.length_a   1.000
_cell.length_b   1.000
_cell.length_c   1.000
_cell.angle_alpha   90.00
_cell.angle_beta   90.00
_cell.angle_gamma   90.00
#
_symmetry.space_group_name_H-M   'P 1'
#
loop_
_entity.id
_entity.type
_entity.pdbx_description
1 polymer ?
#
loop_
_entity_poly.entity_id
_entity_poly.type
_entity_poly.pdbx_seq_one_letter_code
_entity_poly.pdbx_strand_id
1 'polypeptide(L)'
;MRHLGALEASFRAKRDSGRKLLVPYVTGGLEGWEDAIRAAAAHGADGIEIGLPFSDPAMDGPVLQEASQRALDAGATPVTVLDAASRLDVGIPLAVMCYYNTVFRAGHERFAQRLSNAGISGAIVPDLPLEESGPWATAADAAGVETIMLAAPTAPDERQVGNDCTGDTGIGE
;
A
#
# COMPACT_ATOMS: atom_id res chain seq x y z
N MET A 1 -13.37 -14.59 15.42
CA MET A 1 -13.68 -13.47 14.51
C MET A 1 -12.34 -12.87 14.10
N ARG A 2 -11.96 -12.92 12.81
CA ARG A 2 -10.76 -12.19 12.35
C ARG A 2 -11.03 -10.71 12.50
N HIS A 3 -10.08 -9.98 13.05
CA HIS A 3 -10.13 -8.52 13.11
C HIS A 3 -9.85 -8.01 11.69
N LEU A 4 -10.81 -7.35 11.05
CA LEU A 4 -10.58 -6.64 9.80
C LEU A 4 -9.66 -5.46 10.08
N GLY A 5 -8.67 -5.24 9.21
CA GLY A 5 -7.86 -4.04 9.27
C GLY A 5 -8.67 -2.78 8.90
N ALA A 6 -8.10 -1.63 9.14
CA ALA A 6 -8.79 -0.35 8.95
C ALA A 6 -9.16 -0.08 7.48
N LEU A 7 -8.28 -0.46 6.54
CA LEU A 7 -8.49 -0.29 5.10
C LEU A 7 -9.61 -1.21 4.61
N GLU A 8 -9.52 -2.51 4.90
CA GLU A 8 -10.53 -3.49 4.50
C GLU A 8 -11.90 -3.15 5.10
N ALA A 9 -11.96 -2.81 6.39
CA ALA A 9 -13.21 -2.44 7.06
C ALA A 9 -13.87 -1.23 6.39
N SER A 10 -13.09 -0.17 6.07
CA SER A 10 -13.58 1.01 5.38
C SER A 10 -14.10 0.69 3.98
N PHE A 11 -13.34 -0.09 3.21
CA PHE A 11 -13.69 -0.43 1.83
C PHE A 11 -14.91 -1.35 1.75
N ARG A 12 -15.01 -2.36 2.63
CA ARG A 12 -16.18 -3.25 2.70
C ARG A 12 -17.45 -2.48 3.02
N ALA A 13 -17.43 -1.63 4.04
CA ALA A 13 -18.61 -0.85 4.42
C ALA A 13 -19.16 -0.01 3.26
N LYS A 14 -18.26 0.61 2.47
CA LYS A 14 -18.66 1.40 1.29
C LYS A 14 -19.14 0.53 0.14
N ARG A 15 -18.46 -0.57 -0.16
CA ARG A 15 -18.85 -1.53 -1.19
C ARG A 15 -20.22 -2.14 -0.90
N ASP A 16 -20.47 -2.53 0.34
CA ASP A 16 -21.72 -3.17 0.77
C ASP A 16 -22.92 -2.19 0.67
N SER A 17 -22.66 -0.87 0.66
CA SER A 17 -23.67 0.14 0.33
C SER A 17 -23.88 0.35 -1.18
N GLY A 18 -23.26 -0.45 -2.04
CA GLY A 18 -23.36 -0.37 -3.50
C GLY A 18 -22.48 0.70 -4.14
N ARG A 19 -21.60 1.36 -3.38
CA ARG A 19 -20.69 2.39 -3.91
C ARG A 19 -19.50 1.77 -4.64
N LYS A 20 -19.05 2.45 -5.70
CA LYS A 20 -17.72 2.26 -6.28
C LYS A 20 -16.69 3.00 -5.41
N LEU A 21 -15.50 2.44 -5.32
CA LEU A 21 -14.39 3.03 -4.57
C LEU A 21 -13.46 3.80 -5.50
N LEU A 22 -12.98 4.94 -5.04
CA LEU A 22 -11.92 5.73 -5.70
C LEU A 22 -10.70 5.77 -4.79
N VAL A 23 -9.61 5.18 -5.28
CA VAL A 23 -8.31 5.14 -4.59
C VAL A 23 -7.25 5.71 -5.53
N PRO A 24 -7.01 7.03 -5.52
CA PRO A 24 -5.98 7.63 -6.35
C PRO A 24 -4.57 7.28 -5.86
N TYR A 25 -3.65 7.11 -6.82
CA TYR A 25 -2.21 7.00 -6.58
C TYR A 25 -1.54 8.37 -6.59
N VAL A 26 -0.63 8.59 -5.65
CA VAL A 26 0.19 9.81 -5.58
C VAL A 26 1.65 9.43 -5.31
N THR A 27 2.58 9.91 -6.15
CA THR A 27 4.02 9.73 -5.89
C THR A 27 4.44 10.62 -4.73
N GLY A 28 4.87 10.01 -3.63
CA GLY A 28 5.35 10.71 -2.44
C GLY A 28 6.66 11.45 -2.71
N GLY A 29 6.80 12.64 -2.14
CA GLY A 29 8.00 13.46 -2.28
C GLY A 29 8.02 14.39 -3.50
N LEU A 30 7.03 14.33 -4.39
CA LEU A 30 6.83 15.37 -5.41
C LEU A 30 6.34 16.67 -4.78
N GLU A 31 6.66 17.81 -5.42
CA GLU A 31 6.12 19.09 -4.98
C GLU A 31 4.58 19.06 -4.94
N GLY A 32 3.99 19.45 -3.81
CA GLY A 32 2.54 19.51 -3.61
C GLY A 32 1.84 18.16 -3.41
N TRP A 33 2.54 17.05 -3.27
CA TRP A 33 1.94 15.72 -3.11
C TRP A 33 1.03 15.59 -1.87
N GLU A 34 1.38 16.23 -0.76
CA GLU A 34 0.56 16.24 0.46
C GLU A 34 -0.75 17.01 0.24
N ASP A 35 -0.70 18.13 -0.48
CA ASP A 35 -1.90 18.91 -0.80
C ASP A 35 -2.79 18.18 -1.80
N ALA A 36 -2.22 17.45 -2.74
CA ALA A 36 -2.97 16.57 -3.64
C ALA A 36 -3.73 15.49 -2.86
N ILE A 37 -3.11 14.89 -1.84
CA ILE A 37 -3.77 13.91 -0.96
C ILE A 37 -4.91 14.55 -0.19
N ARG A 38 -4.70 15.72 0.44
CA ARG A 38 -5.75 16.45 1.15
C ARG A 38 -6.92 16.82 0.24
N ALA A 39 -6.61 17.29 -0.97
CA ALA A 39 -7.63 17.62 -1.97
C ALA A 39 -8.42 16.38 -2.40
N ALA A 40 -7.76 15.27 -2.70
CA ALA A 40 -8.42 14.03 -3.08
C ALA A 40 -9.36 13.51 -1.97
N ALA A 41 -8.91 13.51 -0.73
CA ALA A 41 -9.72 13.13 0.42
C ALA A 41 -10.93 14.03 0.60
N ALA A 42 -10.75 15.34 0.51
CA ALA A 42 -11.84 16.33 0.62
C ALA A 42 -12.88 16.21 -0.51
N HIS A 43 -12.50 15.67 -1.67
CA HIS A 43 -13.37 15.51 -2.84
C HIS A 43 -13.87 14.08 -3.05
N GLY A 44 -13.79 13.23 -2.03
CA GLY A 44 -14.51 11.95 -2.01
C GLY A 44 -13.68 10.72 -2.42
N ALA A 45 -12.36 10.80 -2.38
CA ALA A 45 -11.53 9.61 -2.41
C ALA A 45 -11.85 8.70 -1.20
N ASP A 46 -11.81 7.40 -1.42
CA ASP A 46 -12.14 6.40 -0.41
C ASP A 46 -10.91 5.89 0.33
N GLY A 47 -9.75 6.02 -0.27
CA GLY A 47 -8.42 5.78 0.25
C GLY A 47 -7.39 6.46 -0.64
N ILE A 48 -6.13 6.45 -0.26
CA ILE A 48 -5.02 6.97 -1.06
C ILE A 48 -3.91 5.93 -1.11
N GLU A 49 -3.31 5.75 -2.27
CA GLU A 49 -2.10 4.98 -2.46
C GLU A 49 -0.91 5.93 -2.64
N ILE A 50 0.05 5.86 -1.73
CA ILE A 50 1.28 6.67 -1.76
C ILE A 50 2.40 5.81 -2.32
N GLY A 51 2.92 6.15 -3.50
CA GLY A 51 4.11 5.51 -4.06
C GLY A 51 5.39 6.01 -3.39
N LEU A 52 6.18 5.11 -2.80
CA LEU A 52 7.52 5.45 -2.34
C LEU A 52 8.47 5.47 -3.54
N PRO A 53 9.15 6.61 -3.82
CA PRO A 53 10.05 6.72 -4.96
C PRO A 53 11.17 5.67 -4.91
N PHE A 54 11.45 5.07 -6.07
CA PHE A 54 12.46 4.04 -6.22
C PHE A 54 13.28 4.28 -7.49
N SER A 55 14.59 3.96 -7.47
CA SER A 55 15.53 4.25 -8.58
C SER A 55 15.31 3.34 -9.78
N ASP A 56 14.83 2.11 -9.55
CA ASP A 56 14.74 1.08 -10.58
C ASP A 56 13.32 0.48 -10.65
N PRO A 57 12.28 1.29 -10.96
CA PRO A 57 10.88 0.89 -10.85
C PRO A 57 10.44 0.07 -12.06
N ALA A 58 10.94 -1.17 -12.17
CA ALA A 58 10.77 -2.05 -13.32
C ALA A 58 9.31 -2.44 -13.63
N MET A 59 8.41 -2.33 -12.65
CA MET A 59 6.98 -2.63 -12.81
C MET A 59 6.17 -1.41 -13.25
N ASP A 60 6.74 -0.21 -13.16
CA ASP A 60 6.04 1.05 -13.42
C ASP A 60 6.15 1.49 -14.89
N GLY A 61 5.11 2.18 -15.36
CA GLY A 61 5.13 2.84 -16.65
C GLY A 61 5.99 4.11 -16.64
N PRO A 62 6.32 4.67 -17.82
CA PRO A 62 7.28 5.77 -17.96
C PRO A 62 6.89 7.02 -17.17
N VAL A 63 5.60 7.30 -17.00
CA VAL A 63 5.11 8.46 -16.24
C VAL A 63 5.46 8.33 -14.77
N LEU A 64 5.26 7.14 -14.18
CA LEU A 64 5.59 6.90 -12.77
C LEU A 64 7.11 6.81 -12.56
N GLN A 65 7.84 6.26 -13.52
CA GLN A 65 9.31 6.26 -13.50
C GLN A 65 9.86 7.69 -13.46
N GLU A 66 9.35 8.58 -14.32
CA GLU A 66 9.75 10.01 -14.33
C GLU A 66 9.36 10.69 -13.01
N ALA A 67 8.16 10.44 -12.49
CA ALA A 67 7.70 11.01 -11.23
C ALA A 67 8.60 10.57 -10.06
N SER A 68 8.94 9.28 -9.99
CA SER A 68 9.87 8.74 -9.00
C SER A 68 11.24 9.37 -9.09
N GLN A 69 11.80 9.49 -10.31
CA GLN A 69 13.10 10.12 -10.53
C GLN A 69 13.12 11.58 -10.06
N ARG A 70 12.08 12.35 -10.42
CA ARG A 70 11.95 13.75 -9.98
C ARG A 70 11.88 13.88 -8.45
N ALA A 71 11.15 12.98 -7.80
CA ALA A 71 11.07 12.96 -6.33
C ALA A 71 12.43 12.63 -5.70
N LEU A 72 13.15 11.63 -6.24
CA LEU A 72 14.50 11.28 -5.79
C LEU A 72 15.50 12.43 -5.98
N ASP A 73 15.46 13.10 -7.14
CA ASP A 73 16.32 14.25 -7.45
C ASP A 73 16.05 15.43 -6.48
N ALA A 74 14.81 15.55 -6.00
CA ALA A 74 14.43 16.51 -4.96
C ALA A 74 14.82 16.06 -3.53
N GLY A 75 15.45 14.89 -3.38
CA GLY A 75 15.92 14.36 -2.10
C GLY A 75 14.91 13.53 -1.33
N ALA A 76 13.81 13.10 -1.97
CA ALA A 76 12.87 12.21 -1.33
C ALA A 76 13.51 10.85 -0.99
N THR A 77 13.16 10.33 0.17
CA THR A 77 13.54 8.99 0.62
C THR A 77 12.31 8.31 1.21
N PRO A 78 12.29 6.96 1.33
CA PRO A 78 11.19 6.30 2.03
C PRO A 78 10.95 6.85 3.44
N VAL A 79 12.01 7.25 4.12
CA VAL A 79 11.95 7.83 5.48
C VAL A 79 11.23 9.18 5.45
N THR A 80 11.69 10.10 4.59
CA THR A 80 11.12 11.46 4.53
C THR A 80 9.67 11.47 4.06
N VAL A 81 9.32 10.56 3.13
CA VAL A 81 7.93 10.42 2.67
C VAL A 81 7.04 9.88 3.78
N LEU A 82 7.46 8.84 4.51
CA LEU A 82 6.67 8.28 5.62
C LEU A 82 6.56 9.26 6.79
N ASP A 83 7.63 10.02 7.10
CA ASP A 83 7.59 11.06 8.13
C ASP A 83 6.62 12.21 7.74
N ALA A 84 6.52 12.53 6.46
CA ALA A 84 5.53 13.49 5.96
C ALA A 84 4.11 12.89 6.02
N ALA A 85 3.94 11.64 5.58
CA ALA A 85 2.66 10.94 5.62
C ALA A 85 2.09 10.85 7.04
N SER A 86 2.94 10.67 8.07
CA SER A 86 2.51 10.60 9.47
C SER A 86 1.82 11.88 9.97
N ARG A 87 1.98 12.99 9.27
CA ARG A 87 1.34 14.28 9.57
C ARG A 87 0.05 14.52 8.78
N LEU A 88 -0.32 13.57 7.90
CA LEU A 88 -1.56 13.66 7.12
C LEU A 88 -2.72 13.11 7.96
N ASP A 89 -3.61 14.01 8.36
CA ASP A 89 -4.91 13.66 8.95
C ASP A 89 -6.00 13.93 7.91
N VAL A 90 -6.36 12.90 7.14
CA VAL A 90 -7.29 13.01 6.02
C VAL A 90 -8.59 12.23 6.22
N GLY A 91 -8.71 11.50 7.33
CA GLY A 91 -9.94 10.77 7.69
C GLY A 91 -10.28 9.57 6.81
N ILE A 92 -9.38 9.19 5.88
CA ILE A 92 -9.51 8.02 5.00
C ILE A 92 -8.24 7.16 5.09
N PRO A 93 -8.31 5.84 4.85
CA PRO A 93 -7.15 4.97 4.94
C PRO A 93 -6.09 5.33 3.89
N LEU A 94 -4.84 5.28 4.32
CA LEU A 94 -3.67 5.44 3.47
C LEU A 94 -2.99 4.08 3.26
N ALA A 95 -2.64 3.76 2.02
CA ALA A 95 -1.80 2.65 1.65
C ALA A 95 -0.49 3.14 1.05
N VAL A 96 0.55 2.31 1.11
CA VAL A 96 1.84 2.58 0.48
C VAL A 96 2.11 1.54 -0.59
N MET A 97 2.59 1.96 -1.76
CA MET A 97 3.23 1.09 -2.73
C MET A 97 4.75 1.28 -2.67
N CYS A 98 5.47 0.17 -2.54
CA CYS A 98 6.93 0.19 -2.53
C CYS A 98 7.52 -1.11 -3.09
N TYR A 99 8.71 -1.02 -3.67
CA TYR A 99 9.44 -2.20 -4.14
C TYR A 99 10.03 -3.00 -2.98
N TYR A 100 10.09 -4.33 -3.15
CA TYR A 100 10.54 -5.24 -2.09
C TYR A 100 11.96 -4.96 -1.58
N ASN A 101 12.85 -4.48 -2.44
CA ASN A 101 14.19 -4.06 -1.99
C ASN A 101 14.16 -3.03 -0.86
N THR A 102 13.18 -2.12 -0.86
CA THR A 102 12.98 -1.14 0.24
C THR A 102 12.62 -1.85 1.54
N VAL A 103 11.69 -2.80 1.48
CA VAL A 103 11.27 -3.62 2.62
C VAL A 103 12.42 -4.46 3.15
N PHE A 104 13.09 -5.19 2.23
CA PHE A 104 14.18 -6.10 2.56
C PHE A 104 15.35 -5.40 3.24
N ARG A 105 15.81 -4.26 2.69
CA ARG A 105 16.91 -3.49 3.26
C ARG A 105 16.58 -2.87 4.61
N ALA A 106 15.34 -2.48 4.83
CA ALA A 106 14.90 -1.96 6.12
C ALA A 106 14.73 -3.07 7.16
N GLY A 107 14.45 -4.31 6.72
CA GLY A 107 13.99 -5.43 7.56
C GLY A 107 12.47 -5.38 7.75
N HIS A 108 11.81 -6.54 7.58
CA HIS A 108 10.36 -6.65 7.52
C HIS A 108 9.66 -6.00 8.72
N GLU A 109 10.04 -6.39 9.94
CA GLU A 109 9.39 -5.91 11.17
C GLU A 109 9.60 -4.41 11.37
N ARG A 110 10.82 -3.91 11.09
CA ARG A 110 11.13 -2.48 11.25
C ARG A 110 10.38 -1.64 10.23
N PHE A 111 10.25 -2.14 9.00
CA PHE A 111 9.52 -1.42 7.95
C PHE A 111 8.02 -1.43 8.24
N ALA A 112 7.44 -2.57 8.58
CA ALA A 112 6.05 -2.70 8.98
C ALA A 112 5.70 -1.78 10.16
N GLN A 113 6.54 -1.77 11.19
CA GLN A 113 6.35 -0.88 12.34
C GLN A 113 6.45 0.60 11.95
N ARG A 114 7.32 0.95 11.00
CA ARG A 114 7.42 2.33 10.49
C ARG A 114 6.16 2.74 9.72
N LEU A 115 5.61 1.84 8.91
CA LEU A 115 4.32 2.08 8.23
C LEU A 115 3.20 2.32 9.25
N SER A 116 3.08 1.44 10.23
CA SER A 116 2.09 1.57 11.31
C SER A 116 2.22 2.89 12.06
N ASN A 117 3.44 3.28 12.43
CA ASN A 117 3.71 4.55 13.12
C ASN A 117 3.41 5.78 12.24
N ALA A 118 3.48 5.63 10.92
CA ALA A 118 3.12 6.66 9.96
C ALA A 118 1.61 6.71 9.67
N GLY A 119 0.77 5.90 10.32
CA GLY A 119 -0.66 5.84 10.09
C GLY A 119 -1.05 5.16 8.78
N ILE A 120 -0.14 4.38 8.19
CA ILE A 120 -0.40 3.62 6.96
C ILE A 120 -1.14 2.33 7.32
N SER A 121 -2.29 2.15 6.68
CA SER A 121 -3.20 1.02 6.93
C SER A 121 -2.91 -0.20 6.05
N GLY A 122 -2.26 -0.01 4.90
CA GLY A 122 -1.98 -1.10 3.97
C GLY A 122 -0.71 -0.90 3.16
N ALA A 123 -0.14 -1.99 2.64
CA ALA A 123 1.05 -1.96 1.80
C ALA A 123 0.91 -2.86 0.58
N ILE A 124 1.32 -2.33 -0.58
CA ILE A 124 1.45 -3.02 -1.86
C ILE A 124 2.94 -3.21 -2.14
N VAL A 125 3.37 -4.45 -2.38
CA VAL A 125 4.73 -4.79 -2.78
C VAL A 125 4.64 -5.57 -4.11
N PRO A 126 4.65 -4.85 -5.25
CA PRO A 126 4.27 -5.41 -6.54
C PRO A 126 5.23 -6.46 -7.09
N ASP A 127 6.50 -6.40 -6.70
CA ASP A 127 7.59 -7.29 -7.11
C ASP A 127 7.83 -8.45 -6.12
N LEU A 128 6.98 -8.63 -5.09
CA LEU A 128 7.08 -9.74 -4.15
C LEU A 128 6.09 -10.84 -4.53
N PRO A 129 6.57 -12.02 -5.00
CA PRO A 129 5.71 -13.16 -5.33
C PRO A 129 4.96 -13.68 -4.09
N LEU A 130 3.76 -14.23 -4.31
CA LEU A 130 2.92 -14.77 -3.24
C LEU A 130 3.67 -15.84 -2.43
N GLU A 131 4.41 -16.70 -3.12
CA GLU A 131 5.18 -17.82 -2.52
C GLU A 131 6.28 -17.32 -1.58
N GLU A 132 6.77 -16.10 -1.78
CA GLU A 132 7.84 -15.48 -0.98
C GLU A 132 7.31 -14.45 0.03
N SER A 133 6.01 -14.13 -0.03
CA SER A 133 5.40 -13.04 0.75
C SER A 133 5.24 -13.36 2.24
N GLY A 134 5.33 -14.63 2.65
CA GLY A 134 5.04 -15.08 4.01
C GLY A 134 5.73 -14.28 5.13
N PRO A 135 7.06 -14.10 5.09
CA PRO A 135 7.78 -13.31 6.13
C PRO A 135 7.31 -11.85 6.20
N TRP A 136 7.07 -11.22 5.04
CA TRP A 136 6.53 -9.87 4.97
C TRP A 136 5.11 -9.77 5.52
N ALA A 137 4.22 -10.65 5.07
CA ALA A 137 2.83 -10.67 5.52
C ALA A 137 2.72 -10.86 7.04
N THR A 138 3.53 -11.77 7.61
CA THR A 138 3.58 -11.98 9.07
C THR A 138 4.00 -10.72 9.82
N ALA A 139 5.02 -10.01 9.33
CA ALA A 139 5.50 -8.78 9.96
C ALA A 139 4.49 -7.63 9.82
N ALA A 140 3.85 -7.51 8.65
CA ALA A 140 2.81 -6.52 8.38
C ALA A 140 1.60 -6.73 9.29
N ASP A 141 1.09 -7.97 9.38
CA ASP A 141 -0.02 -8.34 10.27
C ASP A 141 0.28 -8.01 11.74
N ALA A 142 1.48 -8.34 12.20
CA ALA A 142 1.91 -8.06 13.57
C ALA A 142 1.95 -6.55 13.89
N ALA A 143 2.20 -5.72 12.87
CA ALA A 143 2.20 -4.25 12.98
C ALA A 143 0.83 -3.62 12.72
N GLY A 144 -0.19 -4.41 12.35
CA GLY A 144 -1.53 -3.91 11.99
C GLY A 144 -1.59 -3.25 10.61
N VAL A 145 -0.66 -3.61 9.70
CA VAL A 145 -0.63 -3.14 8.31
C VAL A 145 -1.12 -4.24 7.39
N GLU A 146 -2.14 -3.94 6.60
CA GLU A 146 -2.76 -4.91 5.68
C GLU A 146 -1.88 -5.12 4.44
N THR A 147 -1.67 -6.37 4.05
CA THR A 147 -0.97 -6.69 2.79
C THR A 147 -1.96 -6.68 1.64
N ILE A 148 -1.71 -5.83 0.63
CA ILE A 148 -2.55 -5.71 -0.57
C ILE A 148 -1.84 -6.45 -1.70
N MET A 149 -2.46 -7.53 -2.18
CA MET A 149 -1.91 -8.34 -3.26
C MET A 149 -2.39 -7.86 -4.62
N LEU A 150 -1.50 -7.91 -5.62
CA LEU A 150 -1.86 -7.65 -7.00
C LEU A 150 -2.28 -8.95 -7.70
N ALA A 151 -3.44 -8.92 -8.37
CA ALA A 151 -3.87 -10.00 -9.26
C ALA A 151 -3.86 -9.52 -10.71
N ALA A 152 -3.05 -10.17 -11.54
CA ALA A 152 -3.07 -9.97 -12.98
C ALA A 152 -3.96 -11.03 -13.65
N PRO A 153 -4.54 -10.75 -14.83
CA PRO A 153 -5.34 -11.76 -15.57
C PRO A 153 -4.57 -13.04 -15.90
N THR A 154 -3.24 -12.97 -15.92
CA THR A 154 -2.33 -14.10 -16.15
C THR A 154 -1.82 -14.74 -14.85
N ALA A 155 -2.24 -14.23 -13.68
CA ALA A 155 -1.85 -14.82 -12.41
C ALA A 155 -2.50 -16.21 -12.24
N PRO A 156 -1.81 -17.18 -11.61
CA PRO A 156 -2.43 -18.45 -11.20
C PRO A 156 -3.70 -18.22 -10.37
N ASP A 157 -4.66 -19.16 -10.49
CA ASP A 157 -5.95 -19.07 -9.79
C ASP A 157 -5.80 -18.85 -8.29
N GLU A 158 -4.75 -19.40 -7.68
CA GLU A 158 -4.43 -19.24 -6.26
C GLU A 158 -4.17 -17.75 -5.88
N ARG A 159 -3.60 -16.94 -6.78
CA ARG A 159 -3.44 -15.49 -6.58
C ARG A 159 -4.74 -14.73 -6.73
N GLN A 160 -5.65 -15.23 -7.55
CA GLN A 160 -6.96 -14.61 -7.74
C GLN A 160 -7.87 -14.89 -6.52
N VAL A 161 -7.76 -16.06 -5.91
CA VAL A 161 -8.49 -16.44 -4.70
C VAL A 161 -7.96 -15.71 -3.46
N GLY A 162 -6.67 -15.42 -3.38
CA GLY A 162 -6.07 -14.67 -2.27
C GLY A 162 -6.53 -13.21 -2.17
N ASN A 163 -7.15 -12.67 -3.23
CA ASN A 163 -7.79 -11.35 -3.21
C ASN A 163 -9.21 -11.37 -2.62
N ASP A 164 -9.82 -12.53 -2.47
CA ASP A 164 -10.92 -12.70 -1.54
C ASP A 164 -10.31 -12.81 -0.14
N CYS A 165 -10.31 -11.73 0.61
CA CYS A 165 -9.88 -11.65 2.01
C CYS A 165 -10.73 -12.52 2.96
N THR A 166 -11.21 -13.61 2.48
CA THR A 166 -11.89 -14.67 3.21
C THR A 166 -10.94 -15.87 3.25
N GLY A 167 -9.95 -15.80 4.14
CA GLY A 167 -9.11 -16.97 4.39
C GLY A 167 -9.92 -18.12 4.95
N ASP A 168 -10.40 -18.95 4.07
CA ASP A 168 -10.76 -20.34 4.36
C ASP A 168 -9.64 -21.22 3.77
N THR A 169 -8.58 -21.42 4.53
CA THR A 169 -7.65 -22.50 4.30
C THR A 169 -8.28 -23.77 4.87
N GLY A 170 -9.30 -24.30 4.20
CA GLY A 170 -9.75 -25.64 4.39
C GLY A 170 -8.70 -26.64 3.91
N ILE A 171 -7.65 -26.88 4.70
CA ILE A 171 -6.91 -28.13 4.63
C ILE A 171 -7.78 -29.16 5.36
N GLY A 172 -8.59 -29.85 4.63
CA GLY A 172 -9.33 -31.04 5.07
C GLY A 172 -8.85 -32.22 4.25
N GLU A 173 -8.14 -33.14 4.91
CA GLU A 173 -7.87 -34.57 4.67
C GLU A 173 -7.89 -35.07 3.21
#